data_40b7bf8c0fd511d660801427e1d05910
#
_entry.id   40b7bf8c0fd511d660801427e1d05910
#
_cell.length_a   1.000
_cell.length_b   1.000
_cell.length_c   1.000
_cell.angle_alpha   90.00
_cell.angle_beta   90.00
_cell.angle_gamma   90.00
#
_symmetry.space_group_name_H-M   'P 1'
#
loop_
_entity.id
_entity.type
_entity.pdbx_description
1 polymer ?
#
loop_
_entity_poly.entity_id
_entity_poly.type
_entity_poly.pdbx_seq_one_letter_code
_entity_poly.pdbx_strand_id
1 'polypeptide(L)' 'MDSDSILHLLIQRGDYLSGEEMSATLGVTRAAVWKGISALREAGYVISSAPRLGYRLEHSPDRLSAGA' A
#
# COMPACT_ATOMS: atom_id res chain seq x y z
N MET A 1 2.05 -6.22 12.74
CA MET A 1 2.60 -5.36 11.71
C MET A 1 1.63 -4.24 11.40
N ASP A 2 2.18 -3.11 11.13
CA ASP A 2 1.41 -1.89 11.03
C ASP A 2 1.15 -1.53 9.57
N SER A 3 -0.12 -1.47 9.18
CA SER A 3 -0.46 -1.10 7.81
C SER A 3 -0.08 0.35 7.49
N ASP A 4 0.07 1.19 8.51
CA ASP A 4 0.50 2.57 8.31
C ASP A 4 1.89 2.64 7.70
N SER A 5 2.78 1.72 8.06
CA SER A 5 4.12 1.67 7.49
C SER A 5 4.06 1.41 5.98
N ILE A 6 3.19 0.50 5.57
CA ILE A 6 3.01 0.18 4.17
C ILE A 6 2.43 1.39 3.43
N LEU A 7 1.43 2.02 4.03
CA LEU A 7 0.82 3.22 3.44
C LEU A 7 1.85 4.32 3.24
N HIS A 8 2.69 4.53 4.25
CA HIS A 8 3.73 5.55 4.19
C HIS A 8 4.69 5.30 3.02
N LEU A 9 5.10 4.05 2.84
CA LEU A 9 5.99 3.71 1.74
C LEU A 9 5.33 3.95 0.39
N LEU A 10 4.05 3.61 0.26
CA LEU A 10 3.34 3.82 -0.99
C LEU A 10 3.21 5.30 -1.31
N ILE A 11 2.95 6.12 -0.30
CA ILE A 11 2.84 7.57 -0.48
C ILE A 11 4.19 8.15 -0.90
N GLN A 12 5.25 7.75 -0.23
CA GLN A 12 6.59 8.25 -0.54
C GLN A 12 7.04 7.87 -1.94
N ARG A 13 6.71 6.66 -2.36
CA ARG A 13 7.11 6.21 -3.69
C ARG A 13 6.37 6.98 -4.78
N GLY A 14 5.08 7.19 -4.61
CA GLY A 14 4.28 7.87 -5.61
C GLY A 14 4.08 7.07 -6.89
N ASP A 15 4.47 5.81 -6.90
CA ASP A 15 4.40 4.93 -8.05
C ASP A 15 4.38 3.48 -7.56
N TYR A 16 4.52 2.53 -8.45
CA TYR A 16 4.49 1.12 -8.07
C TYR A 16 5.65 0.75 -7.17
N LEU A 17 5.36 -0.06 -6.17
CA LEU A 17 6.32 -0.54 -5.20
C LEU A 17 6.07 -2.02 -4.99
N SER A 18 7.07 -2.86 -5.24
CA SER A 18 6.87 -4.31 -5.16
C SER A 18 6.71 -4.77 -3.71
N GLY A 19 5.96 -5.86 -3.54
CA GLY A 19 5.82 -6.46 -2.21
C GLY A 19 7.15 -6.91 -1.64
N GLU A 20 8.04 -7.38 -2.50
CA GLU A 20 9.38 -7.79 -2.08
C GLU A 20 10.16 -6.61 -1.54
N GLU A 21 10.11 -5.48 -2.22
CA GLU A 21 10.81 -4.28 -1.78
C GLU A 21 10.24 -3.79 -0.45
N MET A 22 8.92 -3.82 -0.30
CA MET A 22 8.29 -3.43 0.97
C MET A 22 8.70 -4.37 2.10
N SER A 23 8.71 -5.69 1.85
CA SER A 23 9.09 -6.63 2.88
C SER A 23 10.54 -6.43 3.31
N ALA A 24 11.43 -6.16 2.38
CA ALA A 24 12.84 -5.91 2.69
C ALA A 24 13.01 -4.62 3.48
N THR A 25 12.33 -3.56 3.06
CA THR A 25 12.43 -2.25 3.72
C THR A 25 11.89 -2.29 5.14
N LEU A 26 10.78 -2.98 5.34
CA LEU A 26 10.14 -3.03 6.66
C LEU A 26 10.62 -4.18 7.53
N GLY A 27 11.38 -5.11 6.96
CA GLY A 27 11.86 -6.26 7.71
C GLY A 27 10.75 -7.22 8.08
N VAL A 28 9.77 -7.39 7.21
CA VAL A 28 8.62 -8.28 7.45
C VAL A 28 8.49 -9.27 6.31
N THR A 29 7.61 -10.26 6.48
CA THR A 29 7.37 -11.26 5.44
C THR A 29 6.48 -10.67 4.34
N ARG A 30 6.51 -11.31 3.18
CA ARG A 30 5.63 -10.89 2.08
C ARG A 30 4.16 -11.09 2.44
N ALA A 31 3.86 -12.14 3.22
CA ALA A 31 2.50 -12.36 3.70
C ALA A 31 2.02 -11.21 4.57
N ALA A 32 2.90 -10.68 5.42
CA ALA A 32 2.56 -9.53 6.25
C ALA A 32 2.30 -8.29 5.42
N VAL A 33 3.08 -8.10 4.34
CA VAL A 33 2.84 -6.99 3.41
C VAL A 33 1.45 -7.13 2.78
N TRP A 34 1.12 -8.34 2.33
CA TRP A 34 -0.19 -8.57 1.71
C TRP A 34 -1.32 -8.29 2.67
N LYS A 35 -1.17 -8.71 3.93
CA LYS A 35 -2.18 -8.42 4.96
C LYS A 35 -2.35 -6.92 5.16
N GLY A 36 -1.25 -6.18 5.16
CA GLY A 36 -1.32 -4.73 5.28
C GLY A 36 -2.04 -4.08 4.11
N ILE A 37 -1.75 -4.54 2.90
CA ILE A 37 -2.44 -4.05 1.70
C ILE A 37 -3.94 -4.32 1.80
N SER A 38 -4.31 -5.54 2.22
CA SER A 38 -5.72 -5.89 2.39
C SER A 38 -6.41 -5.01 3.42
N ALA A 39 -5.74 -4.76 4.54
CA ALA A 39 -6.29 -3.91 5.59
C ALA A 39 -6.51 -2.48 5.08
N LEU A 40 -5.58 -1.96 4.30
CA LEU A 40 -5.74 -0.63 3.73
C LEU A 40 -6.91 -0.56 2.77
N ARG A 41 -7.07 -1.60 1.95
CA ARG A 41 -8.21 -1.66 1.02
C ARG A 41 -9.54 -1.69 1.77
N GLU A 42 -9.60 -2.43 2.87
CA GLU A 42 -10.80 -2.47 3.69
C GLU A 42 -11.10 -1.14 4.35
N ALA A 43 -10.06 -0.37 4.62
CA ALA A 43 -10.23 0.96 5.21
C ALA A 43 -10.62 2.02 4.19
N GLY A 44 -10.70 1.65 2.91
CA GLY A 44 -11.16 2.57 1.87
C GLY A 44 -10.07 3.09 0.95
N TYR A 45 -8.82 2.66 1.14
CA TYR A 45 -7.75 3.05 0.23
C TYR A 45 -7.86 2.26 -1.07
N VAL A 46 -7.69 2.94 -2.18
CA VAL A 46 -7.70 2.30 -3.50
C VAL A 46 -6.27 2.01 -3.89
N ILE A 47 -5.91 0.74 -3.91
CA ILE A 47 -4.56 0.29 -4.22
C ILE A 47 -4.63 -0.65 -5.41
N SER A 48 -4.00 -0.25 -6.50
CA SER A 48 -3.93 -1.10 -7.69
C SER A 48 -2.72 -2.02 -7.59
N SER A 49 -2.77 -3.11 -8.31
CA SER A 49 -1.64 -4.03 -8.39
C SER A 49 -1.39 -4.39 -9.84
N ALA A 50 -0.13 -4.58 -10.18
CA ALA A 50 0.26 -4.95 -11.54
C ALA A 50 1.36 -6.00 -11.45
N PRO A 51 1.31 -7.06 -12.27
CA PRO A 51 2.37 -8.06 -12.29
C PRO A 51 3.71 -7.40 -12.54
N ARG A 52 4.74 -7.81 -11.82
CA ARG A 52 6.11 -7.32 -11.96
C ARG A 52 6.33 -5.90 -11.42
N LEU A 53 5.31 -5.08 -11.33
CA LEU A 53 5.44 -3.70 -10.85
C LEU A 53 5.15 -3.60 -9.36
N GLY A 54 4.16 -4.33 -8.87
CA GLY A 54 3.79 -4.33 -7.46
C GLY A 54 2.49 -3.60 -7.20
N TYR A 55 2.50 -2.75 -6.17
CA TYR A 55 1.31 -2.05 -5.71
C TYR A 55 1.50 -0.55 -5.82
N ARG A 56 0.40 0.14 -6.06
CA ARG A 56 0.41 1.59 -6.18
C ARG A 56 -0.83 2.15 -5.50
N LEU A 57 -0.64 3.17 -4.67
CA LEU A 57 -1.77 3.85 -4.03
C LEU A 57 -2.38 4.83 -5.03
N GLU A 58 -3.65 4.60 -5.36
CA GLU A 58 -4.36 5.45 -6.30
C GLU A 58 -5.11 6.56 -5.57
N HIS A 59 -5.84 6.20 -4.51
CA HIS A 59 -6.63 7.17 -3.74
C HIS A 59 -6.70 6.78 -2.29
N SER A 60 -6.84 7.79 -1.41
CA SER A 60 -7.09 7.56 0.00
C SER A 60 -8.52 7.99 0.33
N PRO A 61 -9.10 7.47 1.44
CA PRO A 61 -10.47 7.85 1.83
C PRO A 61 -10.62 9.35 2.06
N ASP A 62 -9.64 9.97 2.69
CA ASP A 62 -9.67 11.40 2.97
C ASP A 62 -9.75 12.21 1.69
N ARG A 63 -8.98 11.81 0.70
CA ARG A 63 -8.94 12.49 -0.57
C ARG A 63 -10.27 12.38 -1.30
N LEU A 64 -10.88 11.21 -1.24
CA LEU A 64 -12.18 10.99 -1.84
C LEU A 64 -13.25 11.85 -1.17
N SER A 65 -13.20 11.92 0.16
CA SER A 65 -14.14 12.73 0.92
C SER A 65 -13.98 14.20 0.61
N ALA A 66 -12.75 14.67 0.53
CA ALA A 66 -12.47 16.07 0.25
C ALA A 66 -12.91 16.47 -1.15
N GLY A 67 -12.87 15.51 -2.07
CA GLY A 67 -13.27 15.76 -3.43
C GLY A 67 -14.77 15.92 -3.62
N ALA A 68 -15.52 15.51 -2.63
CA ALA A 68 -16.97 15.68 -2.67
C ALA A 68 -17.39 17.11 -2.29
#